data_5f5526dff50f4a4a3048ae7983bbefe8
#
_entry.id   5f5526dff50f4a4a3048ae7983bbefe8
#
_cell.length_a   1.000
_cell.length_b   1.000
_cell.length_c   1.000
_cell.angle_alpha   90.00
_cell.angle_beta   90.00
_cell.angle_gamma   90.00
#
_symmetry.space_group_name_H-M   'P 1'
#
loop_
_entity.id
_entity.type
_entity.pdbx_description
1 polymer ?
#
loop_
_entity_poly.entity_id
_entity_poly.type
_entity_poly.pdbx_seq_one_letter_code
_entity_poly.pdbx_strand_id
1 'polypeptide(L)'
;MKIYGIILSVLGAASVALSTSCHGELDVTQSDKLNTTNMWTSESDALTATTGIYYRLRQAFAQSKANPFFWGELRVGPAMWGKGTGRSLCDNDMLDVMLNTLSASDASTDWSYLYTTIDQCNQVLKYAPGIGMSEDNMNYCLGNARFIRAYCYFWIARVWGDAPVITTPTEGTGEAIYPSRHPVAEVYARIEDDLNAAAGYIRTNAKGCYYATADNVNLLRADFALWMYAAVSYTHLRAH
;
A
#
# COMPACT_ATOMS: atom_id res chain seq x y z
N MET A 1 69.68 12.76 -19.57
CA MET A 1 68.30 12.83 -20.10
C MET A 1 67.59 11.48 -20.24
N LYS A 2 68.23 10.34 -20.52
CA LYS A 2 67.55 9.03 -20.68
C LYS A 2 67.00 8.43 -19.36
N ILE A 3 67.65 8.68 -18.22
CA ILE A 3 67.27 8.10 -16.92
C ILE A 3 65.96 8.74 -16.37
N TYR A 4 65.74 10.03 -16.56
CA TYR A 4 64.53 10.72 -16.12
C TYR A 4 63.28 10.26 -16.92
N GLY A 5 63.45 9.92 -18.20
CA GLY A 5 62.35 9.39 -19.03
C GLY A 5 61.90 7.99 -18.56
N ILE A 6 62.84 7.15 -18.09
CA ILE A 6 62.53 5.80 -17.59
C ILE A 6 61.80 5.91 -16.23
N ILE A 7 62.26 6.80 -15.36
CA ILE A 7 61.66 7.01 -14.03
C ILE A 7 60.21 7.55 -14.21
N LEU A 8 59.98 8.49 -15.14
CA LEU A 8 58.65 9.06 -15.39
C LEU A 8 57.66 8.02 -15.98
N SER A 9 58.17 7.12 -16.87
CA SER A 9 57.34 6.05 -17.42
C SER A 9 57.00 4.97 -16.42
N VAL A 10 57.91 4.64 -15.49
CA VAL A 10 57.62 3.67 -14.40
C VAL A 10 56.64 4.27 -13.37
N LEU A 11 56.74 5.53 -13.01
CA LEU A 11 55.78 6.21 -12.14
C LEU A 11 54.42 6.31 -12.82
N GLY A 12 54.31 6.60 -14.10
CA GLY A 12 53.05 6.62 -14.87
C GLY A 12 52.39 5.25 -14.94
N ALA A 13 53.14 4.17 -15.16
CA ALA A 13 52.62 2.80 -15.17
C ALA A 13 52.14 2.35 -13.76
N ALA A 14 52.85 2.74 -12.69
CA ALA A 14 52.46 2.45 -11.31
C ALA A 14 51.17 3.16 -10.90
N SER A 15 50.93 4.41 -11.36
CA SER A 15 49.70 5.14 -11.06
C SER A 15 48.46 4.57 -11.76
N VAL A 16 48.60 4.00 -12.94
CA VAL A 16 47.50 3.33 -13.66
C VAL A 16 47.17 1.96 -13.04
N ALA A 17 48.13 1.27 -12.47
CA ALA A 17 47.90 -0.01 -11.78
C ALA A 17 47.21 0.15 -10.42
N LEU A 18 47.30 1.33 -9.79
CA LEU A 18 46.64 1.63 -8.51
C LEU A 18 45.16 2.11 -8.69
N SER A 19 44.71 2.34 -9.93
CA SER A 19 43.33 2.73 -10.21
C SER A 19 42.40 1.56 -10.60
N THR A 20 42.87 0.31 -10.53
CA THR A 20 41.98 -0.85 -10.56
C THR A 20 41.30 -0.96 -9.19
N SER A 21 40.34 -0.07 -8.98
CA SER A 21 39.38 -0.15 -7.88
C SER A 21 38.66 -1.49 -7.92
N CYS A 22 38.65 -2.19 -6.80
CA CYS A 22 37.93 -3.41 -6.59
C CYS A 22 36.44 -3.21 -6.92
N HIS A 23 36.04 -3.54 -8.15
CA HIS A 23 34.62 -3.46 -8.60
C HIS A 23 33.73 -4.53 -7.95
N GLY A 24 34.30 -5.52 -7.25
CA GLY A 24 33.55 -6.64 -6.67
C GLY A 24 33.29 -6.57 -5.16
N GLU A 25 34.05 -5.76 -4.40
CA GLU A 25 33.89 -5.72 -2.94
C GLU A 25 32.85 -4.67 -2.43
N LEU A 26 32.34 -3.82 -3.33
CA LEU A 26 31.30 -2.85 -2.98
C LEU A 26 29.88 -3.36 -3.26
N ASP A 27 29.72 -4.48 -3.97
CA ASP A 27 28.46 -5.23 -4.10
C ASP A 27 28.26 -6.13 -2.87
N VAL A 28 28.11 -5.52 -1.71
CA VAL A 28 27.67 -6.24 -0.51
C VAL A 28 26.20 -6.59 -0.70
N THR A 29 25.93 -7.78 -1.16
CA THR A 29 24.58 -8.38 -1.07
C THR A 29 24.24 -8.46 0.43
N GLN A 30 23.33 -7.62 0.90
CA GLN A 30 22.84 -7.72 2.28
C GLN A 30 22.13 -9.05 2.46
N SER A 31 22.82 -10.03 3.02
CA SER A 31 22.28 -11.37 3.29
C SER A 31 21.47 -11.43 4.59
N ASP A 32 21.59 -10.42 5.44
CA ASP A 32 20.95 -10.31 6.75
C ASP A 32 19.61 -9.55 6.72
N LYS A 33 19.25 -8.95 5.58
CA LYS A 33 17.95 -8.30 5.36
C LYS A 33 17.24 -8.86 4.16
N LEU A 34 15.93 -9.05 4.30
CA LEU A 34 15.08 -9.43 3.18
C LEU A 34 15.07 -8.29 2.15
N ASN A 35 15.44 -8.63 0.93
CA ASN A 35 15.35 -7.76 -0.24
C ASN A 35 14.66 -8.48 -1.38
N THR A 36 14.37 -7.80 -2.48
CA THR A 36 13.65 -8.38 -3.63
C THR A 36 14.36 -9.57 -4.27
N THR A 37 15.69 -9.70 -4.08
CA THR A 37 16.49 -10.81 -4.66
C THR A 37 16.47 -12.07 -3.80
N ASN A 38 16.27 -11.95 -2.48
CA ASN A 38 16.32 -13.10 -1.56
C ASN A 38 14.97 -13.43 -0.90
N MET A 39 13.93 -12.59 -1.09
CA MET A 39 12.62 -12.77 -0.46
C MET A 39 11.67 -13.64 -1.28
N TRP A 40 11.78 -13.70 -2.61
CA TRP A 40 10.80 -14.36 -3.48
C TRP A 40 11.37 -15.64 -4.09
N THR A 41 11.86 -16.55 -3.24
CA THR A 41 12.57 -17.76 -3.66
C THR A 41 11.78 -19.04 -3.45
N SER A 42 10.77 -19.02 -2.58
CA SER A 42 9.99 -20.20 -2.22
C SER A 42 8.51 -19.88 -2.03
N GLU A 43 7.68 -20.93 -2.12
CA GLU A 43 6.25 -20.87 -1.79
C GLU A 43 6.01 -20.32 -0.37
N SER A 44 6.83 -20.70 0.60
CA SER A 44 6.76 -20.20 1.98
C SER A 44 6.95 -18.70 2.05
N ASP A 45 7.81 -18.13 1.21
CA ASP A 45 8.05 -16.68 1.16
C ASP A 45 6.81 -15.94 0.66
N ALA A 46 6.17 -16.45 -0.39
CA ALA A 46 4.93 -15.87 -0.92
C ALA A 46 3.78 -15.94 0.09
N LEU A 47 3.62 -17.05 0.79
CA LEU A 47 2.61 -17.22 1.83
C LEU A 47 2.86 -16.29 3.02
N THR A 48 4.12 -16.15 3.44
CA THR A 48 4.54 -15.24 4.51
C THR A 48 4.30 -13.78 4.12
N ALA A 49 4.66 -13.39 2.89
CA ALA A 49 4.41 -12.05 2.37
C ALA A 49 2.92 -11.74 2.32
N THR A 50 2.09 -12.71 1.92
CA THR A 50 0.62 -12.59 1.92
C THR A 50 0.07 -12.40 3.33
N THR A 51 0.58 -13.13 4.31
CA THR A 51 0.24 -12.92 5.73
C THR A 51 0.68 -11.54 6.20
N GLY A 52 1.82 -11.05 5.71
CA GLY A 52 2.32 -9.71 5.97
C GLY A 52 1.37 -8.59 5.51
N ILE A 53 0.56 -8.82 4.46
CA ILE A 53 -0.47 -7.84 4.02
C ILE A 53 -1.49 -7.59 5.16
N TYR A 54 -1.95 -8.64 5.85
CA TYR A 54 -2.89 -8.51 6.97
C TYR A 54 -2.28 -7.78 8.16
N TYR A 55 -1.01 -7.98 8.42
CA TYR A 55 -0.29 -7.22 9.44
C TYR A 55 -0.25 -5.72 9.09
N ARG A 56 0.04 -5.37 7.83
CA ARG A 56 0.02 -3.98 7.35
C ARG A 56 -1.37 -3.37 7.42
N LEU A 57 -2.40 -4.10 7.00
CA LEU A 57 -3.78 -3.67 7.11
C LEU A 57 -4.18 -3.38 8.56
N ARG A 58 -3.83 -4.28 9.48
CA ARG A 58 -4.05 -4.07 10.92
C ARG A 58 -3.35 -2.80 11.40
N GLN A 59 -2.10 -2.55 10.98
CA GLN A 59 -1.39 -1.33 11.33
C GLN A 59 -2.08 -0.09 10.77
N ALA A 60 -2.58 -0.14 9.52
CA ALA A 60 -3.29 0.97 8.91
C ALA A 60 -4.55 1.37 9.69
N PHE A 61 -5.30 0.41 10.22
CA PHE A 61 -6.52 0.67 10.99
C PHE A 61 -6.32 0.83 12.50
N ALA A 62 -5.12 0.55 13.00
CA ALA A 62 -4.78 0.73 14.41
C ALA A 62 -4.08 2.05 14.72
N GLN A 63 -4.02 2.99 13.76
CA GLN A 63 -3.47 4.32 13.98
C GLN A 63 -4.32 5.08 15.00
N SER A 64 -3.68 5.93 15.81
CA SER A 64 -4.38 6.65 16.88
C SER A 64 -5.40 7.65 16.37
N LYS A 65 -5.20 8.22 15.18
CA LYS A 65 -6.02 9.30 14.62
C LYS A 65 -6.45 9.05 13.17
N ALA A 66 -5.61 8.41 12.34
CA ALA A 66 -5.93 8.02 10.97
C ALA A 66 -6.55 6.61 10.96
N ASN A 67 -7.82 6.49 11.28
CA ASN A 67 -8.52 5.21 11.41
C ASN A 67 -10.03 5.35 11.11
N PRO A 68 -10.76 4.25 10.94
CA PRO A 68 -12.19 4.27 10.60
C PRO A 68 -13.08 5.06 11.55
N PHE A 69 -12.75 5.13 12.83
CA PHE A 69 -13.53 5.92 13.80
C PHE A 69 -13.44 7.43 13.47
N PHE A 70 -12.24 7.93 13.19
CA PHE A 70 -12.05 9.33 12.79
C PHE A 70 -12.66 9.62 11.43
N TRP A 71 -12.52 8.70 10.48
CA TRP A 71 -12.98 8.89 9.10
C TRP A 71 -14.49 8.75 8.93
N GLY A 72 -15.16 7.99 9.80
CA GLY A 72 -16.59 7.69 9.74
C GLY A 72 -17.36 8.20 10.91
N GLU A 73 -17.28 7.53 12.05
CA GLU A 73 -18.16 7.75 13.21
C GLU A 73 -18.09 9.16 13.78
N LEU A 74 -16.90 9.74 13.82
CA LEU A 74 -16.71 11.08 14.35
C LEU A 74 -17.41 12.17 13.50
N ARG A 75 -17.62 11.92 12.20
CA ARG A 75 -18.23 12.87 11.27
C ARG A 75 -19.74 12.87 11.29
N VAL A 76 -20.38 11.78 11.72
CA VAL A 76 -21.84 11.61 11.64
C VAL A 76 -22.58 11.97 12.92
N GLY A 77 -21.90 12.49 13.94
CA GLY A 77 -22.49 13.12 15.10
C GLY A 77 -22.89 12.24 16.29
N PRO A 78 -22.80 10.89 16.31
CA PRO A 78 -23.07 10.13 17.52
C PRO A 78 -21.98 10.33 18.60
N ALA A 79 -20.78 10.74 18.20
CA ALA A 79 -19.71 11.13 19.11
C ALA A 79 -19.57 12.64 19.15
N MET A 80 -19.64 13.21 20.35
CA MET A 80 -19.40 14.64 20.61
C MET A 80 -18.61 14.79 21.91
N TRP A 81 -17.91 15.93 22.04
CA TRP A 81 -17.28 16.25 23.33
C TRP A 81 -18.34 16.37 24.43
N GLY A 82 -18.02 15.89 25.62
CA GLY A 82 -18.91 15.93 26.77
C GLY A 82 -19.30 17.35 27.16
N LYS A 83 -20.56 17.54 27.41
CA LYS A 83 -21.11 18.84 27.88
C LYS A 83 -20.50 19.17 29.26
N GLY A 84 -19.78 20.28 29.39
CA GLY A 84 -19.22 20.77 30.65
C GLY A 84 -17.71 20.64 30.85
N THR A 85 -17.01 19.95 29.99
CA THR A 85 -15.54 19.76 30.12
C THR A 85 -14.71 20.75 29.29
N GLY A 86 -15.40 21.53 28.47
CA GLY A 86 -14.73 22.51 27.60
C GLY A 86 -13.84 21.90 26.52
N ARG A 87 -13.42 22.76 25.61
CA ARG A 87 -12.57 22.44 24.46
C ARG A 87 -11.22 21.85 24.86
N SER A 88 -10.78 22.02 26.11
CA SER A 88 -9.46 21.61 26.60
C SER A 88 -9.30 20.09 26.83
N LEU A 89 -10.37 19.31 26.76
CA LEU A 89 -10.30 17.85 26.91
C LEU A 89 -10.52 17.08 25.60
N CYS A 90 -10.85 17.78 24.51
CA CYS A 90 -10.86 17.18 23.17
C CYS A 90 -9.50 17.41 22.51
N ASP A 91 -8.97 16.34 21.91
CA ASP A 91 -7.85 16.43 20.99
C ASP A 91 -8.24 17.36 19.81
N ASN A 92 -7.33 18.22 19.37
CA ASN A 92 -7.58 19.16 18.27
C ASN A 92 -7.95 18.43 16.98
N ASP A 93 -7.31 17.30 16.68
CA ASP A 93 -7.63 16.51 15.48
C ASP A 93 -9.05 15.95 15.54
N MET A 94 -9.56 15.58 16.72
CA MET A 94 -10.97 15.19 16.88
C MET A 94 -11.91 16.35 16.59
N LEU A 95 -11.60 17.53 17.09
CA LEU A 95 -12.39 18.73 16.85
C LEU A 95 -12.40 19.12 15.38
N ASP A 96 -11.26 19.06 14.71
CA ASP A 96 -11.14 19.43 13.30
C ASP A 96 -11.95 18.48 12.40
N VAL A 97 -11.98 17.17 12.74
CA VAL A 97 -12.87 16.21 12.07
C VAL A 97 -14.34 16.55 12.31
N MET A 98 -14.74 16.80 13.57
CA MET A 98 -16.13 17.05 13.94
C MET A 98 -16.66 18.39 13.40
N LEU A 99 -15.81 19.41 13.34
CA LEU A 99 -16.15 20.75 12.86
C LEU A 99 -15.91 20.91 11.36
N ASN A 100 -15.36 19.89 10.70
CA ASN A 100 -14.98 19.91 9.29
C ASN A 100 -13.99 21.04 8.94
N THR A 101 -13.02 21.28 9.84
CA THR A 101 -11.94 22.28 9.71
C THR A 101 -10.59 21.65 9.41
N LEU A 102 -10.60 20.44 8.84
CA LEU A 102 -9.41 19.66 8.53
C LEU A 102 -8.44 20.39 7.61
N SER A 103 -7.17 20.26 7.92
CA SER A 103 -6.03 20.67 7.11
C SER A 103 -5.20 19.47 6.68
N ALA A 104 -4.33 19.66 5.69
CA ALA A 104 -3.44 18.59 5.21
C ALA A 104 -2.37 18.15 6.25
N SER A 105 -2.20 18.93 7.32
CA SER A 105 -1.26 18.63 8.41
C SER A 105 -1.89 17.81 9.55
N ASP A 106 -3.21 17.62 9.53
CA ASP A 106 -3.90 16.87 10.59
C ASP A 106 -3.59 15.38 10.47
N ALA A 107 -3.26 14.76 11.60
CA ALA A 107 -2.89 13.35 11.62
C ALA A 107 -4.02 12.41 11.12
N SER A 108 -5.28 12.84 11.23
CA SER A 108 -6.44 12.10 10.72
C SER A 108 -6.50 12.04 9.19
N THR A 109 -5.76 12.92 8.49
CA THR A 109 -5.69 12.95 7.02
C THR A 109 -4.56 12.10 6.44
N ASP A 110 -3.78 11.42 7.28
CA ASP A 110 -2.69 10.57 6.85
C ASP A 110 -3.20 9.25 6.23
N TRP A 111 -2.95 9.04 4.97
CA TRP A 111 -3.27 7.82 4.22
C TRP A 111 -2.06 6.90 3.96
N SER A 112 -0.87 7.27 4.46
CA SER A 112 0.39 6.59 4.16
C SER A 112 0.38 5.10 4.52
N TYR A 113 -0.27 4.74 5.63
CA TYR A 113 -0.40 3.35 6.05
C TYR A 113 -1.29 2.50 5.11
N LEU A 114 -2.32 3.11 4.50
CA LEU A 114 -3.11 2.43 3.47
C LEU A 114 -2.26 2.18 2.22
N TYR A 115 -1.47 3.16 1.78
CA TYR A 115 -0.56 2.98 0.66
C TYR A 115 0.58 2.01 0.94
N THR A 116 1.10 1.94 2.17
CA THR A 116 2.06 0.90 2.57
C THR A 116 1.44 -0.50 2.44
N THR A 117 0.16 -0.64 2.76
CA THR A 117 -0.58 -1.91 2.58
C THR A 117 -0.78 -2.23 1.10
N ILE A 118 -1.14 -1.23 0.28
CA ILE A 118 -1.27 -1.36 -1.17
C ILE A 118 0.06 -1.78 -1.81
N ASP A 119 1.17 -1.20 -1.37
CA ASP A 119 2.50 -1.56 -1.86
C ASP A 119 2.84 -3.03 -1.56
N GLN A 120 2.56 -3.50 -0.34
CA GLN A 120 2.72 -4.92 -0.01
C GLN A 120 1.83 -5.83 -0.88
N CYS A 121 0.60 -5.42 -1.19
CA CYS A 121 -0.26 -6.14 -2.13
C CYS A 121 0.36 -6.19 -3.53
N ASN A 122 0.89 -5.06 -4.00
CA ASN A 122 1.54 -4.96 -5.31
C ASN A 122 2.77 -5.87 -5.40
N GLN A 123 3.55 -5.97 -4.32
CA GLN A 123 4.71 -6.89 -4.25
C GLN A 123 4.26 -8.34 -4.42
N VAL A 124 3.24 -8.79 -3.68
CA VAL A 124 2.69 -10.15 -3.83
C VAL A 124 2.18 -10.38 -5.25
N LEU A 125 1.42 -9.44 -5.82
CA LEU A 125 0.87 -9.56 -7.17
C LEU A 125 1.95 -9.61 -8.26
N LYS A 126 3.09 -8.95 -8.04
CA LYS A 126 4.22 -8.93 -8.98
C LYS A 126 5.07 -10.18 -8.89
N TYR A 127 5.43 -10.61 -7.68
CA TYR A 127 6.48 -11.61 -7.48
C TYR A 127 5.94 -13.02 -7.27
N ALA A 128 4.79 -13.22 -6.63
CA ALA A 128 4.25 -14.55 -6.40
C ALA A 128 4.06 -15.39 -7.69
N PRO A 129 3.61 -14.81 -8.84
CA PRO A 129 3.48 -15.58 -10.07
C PRO A 129 4.78 -16.17 -10.62
N GLY A 130 5.93 -15.63 -10.24
CA GLY A 130 7.26 -16.16 -10.63
C GLY A 130 7.74 -17.33 -9.78
N ILE A 131 7.03 -17.68 -8.71
CA ILE A 131 7.40 -18.75 -7.78
C ILE A 131 6.64 -20.02 -8.15
N GLY A 132 7.33 -21.15 -8.25
CA GLY A 132 6.69 -22.47 -8.41
C GLY A 132 5.93 -22.84 -7.13
N MET A 133 4.61 -22.85 -7.20
CA MET A 133 3.74 -23.23 -6.07
C MET A 133 2.46 -23.92 -6.57
N SER A 134 1.70 -24.52 -5.64
CA SER A 134 0.41 -25.11 -5.97
C SER A 134 -0.60 -24.04 -6.44
N GLU A 135 -1.56 -24.43 -7.29
CA GLU A 135 -2.61 -23.54 -7.76
C GLU A 135 -3.42 -22.95 -6.58
N ASP A 136 -3.71 -23.75 -5.56
CA ASP A 136 -4.43 -23.31 -4.38
C ASP A 136 -3.69 -22.20 -3.61
N ASN A 137 -2.36 -22.33 -3.46
CA ASN A 137 -1.56 -21.34 -2.79
C ASN A 137 -1.32 -20.10 -3.65
N MET A 138 -1.22 -20.26 -4.98
CA MET A 138 -1.21 -19.14 -5.90
C MET A 138 -2.51 -18.34 -5.81
N ASN A 139 -3.65 -19.04 -5.90
CA ASN A 139 -4.98 -18.42 -5.77
C ASN A 139 -5.16 -17.73 -4.41
N TYR A 140 -4.64 -18.35 -3.34
CA TYR A 140 -4.65 -17.72 -2.02
C TYR A 140 -3.83 -16.41 -2.01
N CYS A 141 -2.61 -16.40 -2.53
CA CYS A 141 -1.76 -15.21 -2.56
C CYS A 141 -2.39 -14.08 -3.39
N LEU A 142 -2.76 -14.37 -4.64
CA LEU A 142 -3.30 -13.37 -5.56
C LEU A 142 -4.67 -12.86 -5.12
N GLY A 143 -5.53 -13.76 -4.66
CA GLY A 143 -6.87 -13.41 -4.19
C GLY A 143 -6.86 -12.49 -2.98
N ASN A 144 -6.04 -12.80 -1.97
CA ASN A 144 -5.91 -11.96 -0.77
C ASN A 144 -5.29 -10.59 -1.10
N ALA A 145 -4.25 -10.55 -1.94
CA ALA A 145 -3.63 -9.30 -2.35
C ALA A 145 -4.62 -8.39 -3.11
N ARG A 146 -5.41 -8.94 -4.03
CA ARG A 146 -6.46 -8.21 -4.75
C ARG A 146 -7.56 -7.72 -3.82
N PHE A 147 -8.08 -8.57 -2.95
CA PHE A 147 -9.13 -8.22 -2.00
C PHE A 147 -8.72 -7.08 -1.07
N ILE A 148 -7.54 -7.19 -0.45
CA ILE A 148 -7.08 -6.17 0.52
C ILE A 148 -6.72 -4.87 -0.20
N ARG A 149 -6.17 -4.92 -1.42
CA ARG A 149 -5.91 -3.71 -2.21
C ARG A 149 -7.20 -2.99 -2.55
N ALA A 150 -8.24 -3.70 -3.00
CA ALA A 150 -9.57 -3.15 -3.21
C ALA A 150 -10.14 -2.52 -1.95
N TYR A 151 -10.00 -3.18 -0.80
CA TYR A 151 -10.47 -2.68 0.48
C TYR A 151 -9.77 -1.38 0.90
N CYS A 152 -8.45 -1.30 0.72
CA CYS A 152 -7.70 -0.07 0.98
C CYS A 152 -8.14 1.07 0.05
N TYR A 153 -8.28 0.81 -1.25
CA TYR A 153 -8.75 1.82 -2.20
C TYR A 153 -10.20 2.25 -1.93
N PHE A 154 -11.04 1.36 -1.44
CA PHE A 154 -12.41 1.72 -1.07
C PHE A 154 -12.45 2.70 0.10
N TRP A 155 -11.60 2.51 1.12
CA TRP A 155 -11.43 3.50 2.19
C TRP A 155 -10.87 4.82 1.67
N ILE A 156 -9.85 4.78 0.81
CA ILE A 156 -9.26 5.97 0.20
C ILE A 156 -10.32 6.75 -0.60
N ALA A 157 -11.09 6.08 -1.45
CA ALA A 157 -12.12 6.72 -2.26
C ALA A 157 -13.23 7.35 -1.41
N ARG A 158 -13.65 6.69 -0.32
CA ARG A 158 -14.70 7.19 0.59
C ARG A 158 -14.25 8.42 1.39
N VAL A 159 -13.00 8.50 1.77
CA VAL A 159 -12.47 9.55 2.65
C VAL A 159 -11.88 10.72 1.89
N TRP A 160 -11.11 10.46 0.81
CA TRP A 160 -10.36 11.49 0.07
C TRP A 160 -10.85 11.72 -1.36
N GLY A 161 -11.65 10.83 -1.92
CA GLY A 161 -12.10 10.93 -3.31
C GLY A 161 -10.98 10.63 -4.30
N ASP A 162 -10.53 11.64 -5.06
CA ASP A 162 -9.43 11.53 -6.00
C ASP A 162 -8.14 11.11 -5.28
N ALA A 163 -7.45 10.11 -5.82
CA ALA A 163 -6.27 9.54 -5.18
C ALA A 163 -5.30 8.91 -6.20
N PRO A 164 -4.01 8.76 -5.87
CA PRO A 164 -3.08 8.03 -6.70
C PRO A 164 -3.48 6.55 -6.86
N VAL A 165 -3.59 6.05 -8.09
CA VAL A 165 -3.82 4.64 -8.38
C VAL A 165 -2.48 3.96 -8.67
N ILE A 166 -1.93 3.26 -7.68
CA ILE A 166 -0.63 2.60 -7.74
C ILE A 166 -0.84 1.10 -7.83
N THR A 167 -0.42 0.49 -8.93
CA THR A 167 -0.60 -0.94 -9.22
C THR A 167 0.70 -1.74 -9.28
N THR A 168 1.82 -1.06 -9.16
CA THR A 168 3.16 -1.65 -9.13
C THR A 168 3.83 -1.35 -7.79
N PRO A 169 4.68 -2.25 -7.27
CA PRO A 169 5.41 -1.99 -6.05
C PRO A 169 6.42 -0.86 -6.23
N THR A 170 6.70 -0.14 -5.15
CA THR A 170 7.75 0.89 -5.11
C THR A 170 9.11 0.22 -5.07
N GLU A 171 9.92 0.43 -6.11
CA GLU A 171 11.26 -0.15 -6.25
C GLU A 171 12.27 0.96 -6.48
N GLY A 172 13.20 1.10 -5.54
CA GLY A 172 14.26 2.11 -5.64
C GLY A 172 13.76 3.55 -5.46
N THR A 173 14.53 4.50 -5.99
CA THR A 173 14.31 5.95 -5.86
C THR A 173 13.91 6.59 -7.19
N GLY A 174 13.15 5.88 -8.04
CA GLY A 174 12.76 6.31 -9.38
C GLY A 174 11.65 7.38 -9.39
N GLU A 175 11.18 7.74 -10.59
CA GLU A 175 10.20 8.81 -10.85
C GLU A 175 8.82 8.61 -10.17
N ALA A 176 8.51 7.40 -9.71
CA ALA A 176 7.21 7.06 -9.10
C ALA A 176 7.03 7.53 -7.65
N ILE A 177 7.99 8.27 -7.08
CA ILE A 177 7.96 8.70 -5.66
C ILE A 177 6.80 9.66 -5.36
N TYR A 178 6.36 10.43 -6.34
CA TYR A 178 5.29 11.43 -6.19
C TYR A 178 4.20 11.26 -7.26
N PRO A 179 3.39 10.18 -7.19
CA PRO A 179 2.34 9.97 -8.18
C PRO A 179 1.24 11.04 -8.05
N SER A 180 0.71 11.48 -9.19
CA SER A 180 -0.43 12.39 -9.23
C SER A 180 -1.72 11.69 -8.80
N ARG A 181 -2.71 12.46 -8.36
CA ARG A 181 -4.06 11.95 -8.10
C ARG A 181 -4.76 11.64 -9.42
N HIS A 182 -5.49 10.55 -9.44
CA HIS A 182 -6.43 10.18 -10.48
C HIS A 182 -7.85 10.54 -10.04
N PRO A 183 -8.75 10.81 -10.97
CA PRO A 183 -10.17 11.00 -10.67
C PRO A 183 -10.73 9.81 -9.91
N VAL A 184 -11.65 10.05 -8.97
CA VAL A 184 -12.25 8.99 -8.14
C VAL A 184 -12.91 7.88 -8.97
N ALA A 185 -13.38 8.18 -10.18
CA ALA A 185 -13.92 7.19 -11.11
C ALA A 185 -12.86 6.12 -11.49
N GLU A 186 -11.60 6.49 -11.64
CA GLU A 186 -10.52 5.54 -11.91
C GLU A 186 -10.16 4.72 -10.66
N VAL A 187 -10.28 5.33 -9.47
CA VAL A 187 -10.15 4.59 -8.21
C VAL A 187 -11.27 3.54 -8.09
N TYR A 188 -12.53 3.89 -8.42
CA TYR A 188 -13.63 2.94 -8.44
C TYR A 188 -13.43 1.82 -9.46
N ALA A 189 -12.96 2.13 -10.66
CA ALA A 189 -12.63 1.11 -11.65
C ALA A 189 -11.56 0.14 -11.14
N ARG A 190 -10.55 0.63 -10.42
CA ARG A 190 -9.53 -0.22 -9.80
C ARG A 190 -10.10 -1.13 -8.72
N ILE A 191 -11.01 -0.61 -7.87
CA ILE A 191 -11.70 -1.40 -6.84
C ILE A 191 -12.50 -2.53 -7.49
N GLU A 192 -13.28 -2.23 -8.53
CA GLU A 192 -14.09 -3.21 -9.24
C GLU A 192 -13.26 -4.31 -9.89
N ASP A 193 -12.17 -3.94 -10.58
CA ASP A 193 -11.24 -4.88 -11.19
C ASP A 193 -10.61 -5.82 -10.15
N ASP A 194 -10.18 -5.29 -9.02
CA ASP A 194 -9.56 -6.08 -7.97
C ASP A 194 -10.57 -7.00 -7.27
N LEU A 195 -11.80 -6.54 -7.05
CA LEU A 195 -12.86 -7.37 -6.46
C LEU A 195 -13.30 -8.50 -7.42
N ASN A 196 -13.39 -8.21 -8.71
CA ASN A 196 -13.72 -9.22 -9.71
C ASN A 196 -12.62 -10.27 -9.82
N ALA A 197 -11.35 -9.86 -9.82
CA ALA A 197 -10.22 -10.77 -9.80
C ALA A 197 -10.17 -11.59 -8.50
N ALA A 198 -10.38 -10.96 -7.35
CA ALA A 198 -10.41 -11.66 -6.06
C ALA A 198 -11.49 -12.74 -6.02
N ALA A 199 -12.70 -12.47 -6.55
CA ALA A 199 -13.77 -13.45 -6.65
C ALA A 199 -13.42 -14.65 -7.54
N GLY A 200 -12.56 -14.45 -8.55
CA GLY A 200 -12.04 -15.53 -9.38
C GLY A 200 -11.09 -16.46 -8.64
N TYR A 201 -10.28 -15.91 -7.74
CA TYR A 201 -9.28 -16.66 -6.96
C TYR A 201 -9.85 -17.26 -5.67
N ILE A 202 -10.64 -16.49 -4.91
CA ILE A 202 -11.18 -16.90 -3.61
C ILE A 202 -12.58 -17.44 -3.80
N ARG A 203 -12.69 -18.76 -4.01
CA ARG A 203 -13.96 -19.44 -4.30
C ARG A 203 -14.58 -20.15 -3.09
N THR A 204 -13.88 -20.24 -1.99
CA THR A 204 -14.28 -21.01 -0.81
C THR A 204 -14.08 -20.25 0.49
N ASN A 205 -14.69 -20.74 1.56
CA ASN A 205 -14.52 -20.23 2.93
C ASN A 205 -13.56 -21.09 3.76
N ALA A 206 -12.74 -21.93 3.11
CA ALA A 206 -11.94 -22.99 3.78
C ALA A 206 -10.85 -22.47 4.71
N LYS A 207 -10.35 -21.24 4.53
CA LYS A 207 -9.25 -20.68 5.35
C LYS A 207 -9.72 -20.04 6.67
N GLY A 208 -11.02 -20.08 6.97
CA GLY A 208 -11.59 -19.51 8.20
C GLY A 208 -11.68 -17.97 8.19
N CYS A 209 -12.12 -17.38 9.31
CA CYS A 209 -12.44 -15.96 9.41
C CYS A 209 -11.23 -15.01 9.51
N TYR A 210 -10.01 -15.53 9.61
CA TYR A 210 -8.79 -14.72 9.73
C TYR A 210 -8.23 -14.23 8.41
N TYR A 211 -8.72 -14.78 7.29
CA TYR A 211 -8.30 -14.45 5.93
C TYR A 211 -9.51 -14.16 5.06
N ALA A 212 -9.30 -13.54 3.92
CA ALA A 212 -10.39 -13.30 2.98
C ALA A 212 -11.01 -14.63 2.51
N THR A 213 -12.33 -14.66 2.58
CA THR A 213 -13.18 -15.78 2.14
C THR A 213 -14.08 -15.32 1.00
N ALA A 214 -14.73 -16.26 0.30
CA ALA A 214 -15.70 -15.93 -0.72
C ALA A 214 -16.83 -15.02 -0.17
N ASP A 215 -17.25 -15.22 1.08
CA ASP A 215 -18.27 -14.39 1.72
C ASP A 215 -17.75 -12.98 1.98
N ASN A 216 -16.47 -12.81 2.40
CA ASN A 216 -15.87 -11.49 2.59
C ASN A 216 -15.79 -10.72 1.25
N VAL A 217 -15.41 -11.40 0.16
CA VAL A 217 -15.36 -10.79 -1.17
C VAL A 217 -16.76 -10.34 -1.61
N ASN A 218 -17.76 -11.20 -1.44
CA ASN A 218 -19.15 -10.89 -1.81
C ASN A 218 -19.73 -9.76 -0.95
N LEU A 219 -19.43 -9.73 0.35
CA LEU A 219 -19.86 -8.67 1.24
C LEU A 219 -19.25 -7.32 0.83
N LEU A 220 -17.96 -7.29 0.52
CA LEU A 220 -17.30 -6.05 0.07
C LEU A 220 -17.82 -5.60 -1.29
N ARG A 221 -18.13 -6.53 -2.21
CA ARG A 221 -18.78 -6.21 -3.50
C ARG A 221 -20.15 -5.59 -3.29
N ALA A 222 -20.93 -6.11 -2.35
CA ALA A 222 -22.25 -5.57 -2.02
C ALA A 222 -22.15 -4.16 -1.42
N ASP A 223 -21.23 -3.93 -0.47
CA ASP A 223 -20.99 -2.60 0.12
C ASP A 223 -20.52 -1.60 -0.95
N PHE A 224 -19.60 -2.01 -1.82
CA PHE A 224 -19.15 -1.19 -2.93
C PHE A 224 -20.29 -0.85 -3.91
N ALA A 225 -21.12 -1.81 -4.25
CA ALA A 225 -22.27 -1.57 -5.14
C ALA A 225 -23.28 -0.59 -4.51
N LEU A 226 -23.56 -0.70 -3.21
CA LEU A 226 -24.41 0.24 -2.48
C LEU A 226 -23.78 1.65 -2.44
N TRP A 227 -22.49 1.73 -2.24
CA TRP A 227 -21.76 3.00 -2.31
C TRP A 227 -21.85 3.64 -3.70
N MET A 228 -21.63 2.87 -4.75
CA MET A 228 -21.73 3.36 -6.13
C MET A 228 -23.13 3.85 -6.46
N TYR A 229 -24.16 3.11 -6.03
CA TYR A 229 -25.54 3.55 -6.19
C TYR A 229 -25.79 4.89 -5.49
N ALA A 230 -25.38 5.03 -4.25
CA ALA A 230 -25.53 6.27 -3.49
C ALA A 230 -24.74 7.44 -4.11
N ALA A 231 -23.48 7.21 -4.52
CA ALA A 231 -22.63 8.23 -5.12
C ALA A 231 -23.19 8.73 -6.47
N VAL A 232 -23.68 7.81 -7.33
CA VAL A 232 -24.29 8.18 -8.62
C VAL A 232 -25.60 8.93 -8.40
N SER A 233 -26.48 8.44 -7.51
CA SER A 233 -27.75 9.12 -7.20
C SER A 233 -27.54 10.52 -6.66
N TYR A 234 -26.53 10.72 -5.80
CA TYR A 234 -26.23 12.02 -5.21
C TYR A 234 -25.66 13.03 -6.23
N THR A 235 -24.85 12.56 -7.18
CA THR A 235 -24.35 13.40 -8.27
C THR A 235 -25.45 13.82 -9.24
N HIS A 236 -26.41 12.96 -9.53
CA HIS A 236 -27.58 13.30 -10.34
C HIS A 236 -28.48 14.33 -9.64
N LEU A 237 -28.69 14.23 -8.34
CA LEU A 237 -29.49 15.20 -7.57
C LEU A 237 -28.83 16.60 -7.45
N ARG A 238 -27.49 16.69 -7.56
CA ARG A 238 -26.79 17.99 -7.57
C ARG A 238 -26.70 18.63 -8.96
N ALA A 239 -26.95 17.87 -10.02
CA ALA A 239 -26.89 18.37 -11.40
C ALA A 239 -28.21 19.03 -11.84
N HIS A 240 -29.21 19.03 -11.02
CA HIS A 240 -30.51 19.71 -11.15
C HIS A 240 -30.72 20.74 -10.02
#